data_a712f8bba192ff19b907115021877af4
#
_entry.id   a712f8bba192ff19b907115021877af4
#
_cell.length_a   1.000
_cell.length_b   1.000
_cell.length_c   1.000
_cell.angle_alpha   90.00
_cell.angle_beta   90.00
_cell.angle_gamma   90.00
#
_symmetry.space_group_name_H-M   'P 1'
#
loop_
_entity.id
_entity.type
_entity.pdbx_description
1 polymer ?
#
loop_
_entity_poly.entity_id
_entity_poly.type
_entity_poly.pdbx_seq_one_letter_code
_entity_poly.pdbx_strand_id
1 'polypeptide(L)'
;MAAKQEWMRPASGGQGEVYSCGWTGARTERVLVIAHGMAEHSARYDDFARFLADRGFAVYLNDHPGHGRSTQPQGHFQDENGWSSTVEDLHALVGQAAGRHPGKPLYLLGHSMGSFLSRSYLARYGASLSGCVLCGTMGKNPGVPLGLALSRLQCKVKGPRSQGKLLSVLAFAGYNGKINRPVNEFAWLSTVDQVCRDYKADPLCGFPFTAGGYRDLFTGLTEITGPQWARKVPKDLPILLAAGDADPVGAYGKGPAQVAAWLRAAGCTEVDLKLYPGLRHEILNEHCKGQVYQDLLQWLLAH
;
A
#
# COMPACT_ATOMS: atom_id res chain seq x y z
N MET A 1 -22.62 9.87 11.97
CA MET A 1 -21.65 10.09 10.87
C MET A 1 -20.25 10.05 11.45
N ALA A 2 -19.33 9.37 10.78
CA ALA A 2 -17.94 9.28 11.22
C ALA A 2 -17.27 10.66 11.21
N ALA A 3 -16.56 10.99 12.30
CA ALA A 3 -15.76 12.20 12.40
C ALA A 3 -14.36 11.94 11.85
N LYS A 4 -13.82 12.89 11.07
CA LYS A 4 -12.44 12.87 10.57
C LYS A 4 -11.57 13.78 11.43
N GLN A 5 -10.41 13.29 11.83
CA GLN A 5 -9.35 14.03 12.50
C GLN A 5 -8.10 14.03 11.64
N GLU A 6 -7.33 15.10 11.67
CA GLU A 6 -6.10 15.28 10.90
C GLU A 6 -5.00 15.84 11.80
N TRP A 7 -3.75 15.39 11.61
CA TRP A 7 -2.59 15.89 12.37
C TRP A 7 -1.29 15.65 11.60
N MET A 8 -0.27 16.39 11.97
CA MET A 8 1.12 16.19 11.52
C MET A 8 1.94 15.54 12.62
N ARG A 9 2.97 14.82 12.27
CA ARG A 9 3.97 14.29 13.20
C ARG A 9 5.35 14.30 12.53
N PRO A 10 6.44 14.39 13.30
CA PRO A 10 7.78 14.24 12.74
C PRO A 10 7.93 12.90 12.01
N ALA A 11 8.59 12.92 10.85
CA ALA A 11 8.91 11.71 10.11
C ALA A 11 10.00 10.91 10.83
N SER A 12 9.87 9.58 10.83
CA SER A 12 10.81 8.66 11.50
C SER A 12 12.22 8.73 10.93
N GLY A 13 12.39 9.17 9.68
CA GLY A 13 13.69 9.42 9.06
C GLY A 13 14.36 10.74 9.46
N GLY A 14 13.74 11.54 10.33
CA GLY A 14 14.29 12.81 10.83
C GLY A 14 14.19 13.99 9.85
N GLN A 15 13.60 13.82 8.68
CA GLN A 15 13.41 14.89 7.70
C GLN A 15 11.93 15.13 7.43
N GLY A 16 11.43 16.31 7.79
CA GLY A 16 10.06 16.75 7.56
C GLY A 16 9.02 16.11 8.47
N GLU A 17 7.77 16.27 8.08
CA GLU A 17 6.61 15.79 8.81
C GLU A 17 5.72 14.89 7.95
N VAL A 18 5.05 13.95 8.61
CA VAL A 18 4.09 13.02 8.00
C VAL A 18 2.68 13.45 8.38
N TYR A 19 1.88 13.72 7.37
CA TYR A 19 0.44 13.94 7.54
C TYR A 19 -0.24 12.63 7.88
N SER A 20 -1.14 12.68 8.85
CA SER A 20 -1.96 11.54 9.27
C SER A 20 -3.41 11.95 9.44
N CYS A 21 -4.33 11.03 9.23
CA CYS A 21 -5.75 11.24 9.44
C CYS A 21 -6.42 9.98 10.00
N GLY A 22 -7.59 10.18 10.61
CA GLY A 22 -8.36 9.07 11.14
C GLY A 22 -9.86 9.36 11.10
N TRP A 23 -10.65 8.32 10.87
CA TRP A 23 -12.11 8.34 10.91
C TRP A 23 -12.60 7.49 12.06
N THR A 24 -13.46 8.05 12.91
CA THR A 24 -14.04 7.34 14.05
C THR A 24 -15.54 7.55 14.07
N GLY A 25 -16.29 6.48 14.28
CA GLY A 25 -17.73 6.50 14.48
C GLY A 25 -18.10 6.73 15.96
N ALA A 26 -19.37 6.56 16.29
CA ALA A 26 -19.87 6.70 17.66
C ALA A 26 -19.31 5.64 18.65
N ARG A 27 -18.89 4.49 18.13
CA ARG A 27 -18.33 3.37 18.90
C ARG A 27 -17.17 2.77 18.11
N THR A 28 -16.06 2.49 18.79
CA THR A 28 -14.90 1.77 18.23
C THR A 28 -14.79 0.40 18.87
N GLU A 29 -14.87 -0.64 18.04
CA GLU A 29 -14.71 -2.04 18.44
C GLU A 29 -13.42 -2.63 17.89
N ARG A 30 -12.96 -2.12 16.75
CA ARG A 30 -11.76 -2.56 16.01
C ARG A 30 -11.02 -1.37 15.44
N VAL A 31 -9.75 -1.56 15.15
CA VAL A 31 -8.88 -0.54 14.56
C VAL A 31 -8.31 -1.05 13.24
N LEU A 32 -8.36 -0.25 12.20
CA LEU A 32 -7.70 -0.53 10.93
C LEU A 32 -6.72 0.60 10.59
N VAL A 33 -5.49 0.23 10.31
CA VAL A 33 -4.51 1.15 9.70
C VAL A 33 -4.40 0.81 8.21
N ILE A 34 -4.45 1.82 7.35
CA ILE A 34 -4.32 1.63 5.90
C ILE A 34 -3.01 2.28 5.43
N ALA A 35 -2.21 1.53 4.67
CA ALA A 35 -1.04 2.00 3.95
C ALA A 35 -1.39 2.12 2.47
N HIS A 36 -1.39 3.36 1.95
CA HIS A 36 -1.76 3.65 0.56
C HIS A 36 -0.68 3.27 -0.46
N GLY A 37 -1.00 3.32 -1.75
CA GLY A 37 -0.13 2.95 -2.85
C GLY A 37 0.88 4.03 -3.28
N MET A 38 1.66 3.74 -4.32
CA MET A 38 2.61 4.65 -4.92
C MET A 38 1.89 5.79 -5.64
N ALA A 39 2.40 7.03 -5.46
CA ALA A 39 1.92 8.23 -6.13
C ALA A 39 0.41 8.44 -5.99
N GLU A 40 -0.11 8.26 -4.78
CA GLU A 40 -1.46 8.56 -4.35
C GLU A 40 -1.46 9.08 -2.90
N HIS A 41 -2.61 9.22 -2.26
CA HIS A 41 -2.72 9.80 -0.92
C HIS A 41 -3.96 9.29 -0.17
N SER A 42 -3.99 9.54 1.14
CA SER A 42 -5.00 9.06 2.08
C SER A 42 -6.44 9.47 1.75
N ALA A 43 -6.67 10.63 1.13
CA ALA A 43 -8.03 11.09 0.82
C ALA A 43 -8.77 10.17 -0.18
N ARG A 44 -8.06 9.38 -0.97
CA ARG A 44 -8.65 8.40 -1.90
C ARG A 44 -9.32 7.22 -1.19
N TYR A 45 -9.10 7.09 0.11
CA TYR A 45 -9.69 6.04 0.96
C TYR A 45 -10.86 6.55 1.82
N ASP A 46 -11.29 7.81 1.65
CA ASP A 46 -12.33 8.44 2.50
C ASP A 46 -13.65 7.65 2.50
N ASP A 47 -14.12 7.22 1.33
CA ASP A 47 -15.34 6.40 1.21
C ASP A 47 -15.24 5.08 1.99
N PHE A 48 -14.14 4.36 1.82
CA PHE A 48 -13.92 3.08 2.50
C PHE A 48 -13.73 3.27 4.00
N ALA A 49 -13.00 4.30 4.41
CA ALA A 49 -12.78 4.62 5.81
C ALA A 49 -14.10 4.98 6.52
N ARG A 50 -14.96 5.80 5.90
CA ARG A 50 -16.29 6.13 6.44
C ARG A 50 -17.18 4.91 6.51
N PHE A 51 -17.20 4.09 5.45
CA PHE A 51 -17.97 2.84 5.43
C PHE A 51 -17.63 1.94 6.62
N LEU A 52 -16.35 1.80 6.96
CA LEU A 52 -15.90 1.01 8.10
C LEU A 52 -16.14 1.72 9.44
N ALA A 53 -15.94 3.04 9.51
CA ALA A 53 -16.15 3.81 10.73
C ALA A 53 -17.63 3.80 11.18
N ASP A 54 -18.58 3.82 10.25
CA ASP A 54 -20.00 3.67 10.54
C ASP A 54 -20.36 2.23 11.00
N ARG A 55 -19.38 1.28 10.93
CA ARG A 55 -19.52 -0.14 11.32
C ARG A 55 -18.61 -0.56 12.48
N GLY A 56 -18.21 0.41 13.30
CA GLY A 56 -17.49 0.15 14.53
C GLY A 56 -15.96 0.06 14.39
N PHE A 57 -15.38 0.52 13.28
CA PHE A 57 -13.93 0.65 13.16
C PHE A 57 -13.47 2.08 13.46
N ALA A 58 -12.28 2.20 14.05
CA ALA A 58 -11.47 3.40 13.91
C ALA A 58 -10.47 3.15 12.77
N VAL A 59 -10.48 4.00 11.75
CA VAL A 59 -9.63 3.83 10.56
C VAL A 59 -8.59 4.93 10.53
N TYR A 60 -7.31 4.57 10.36
CA TYR A 60 -6.19 5.50 10.35
C TYR A 60 -5.36 5.35 9.09
N LEU A 61 -4.91 6.48 8.55
CA LEU A 61 -3.98 6.56 7.44
C LEU A 61 -2.93 7.64 7.70
N ASN A 62 -1.75 7.45 7.13
CA ASN A 62 -0.83 8.56 6.87
C ASN A 62 -0.66 8.75 5.36
N ASP A 63 -0.31 9.96 4.92
CA ASP A 63 0.34 10.14 3.63
C ASP A 63 1.82 9.77 3.83
N HIS A 64 2.32 8.78 3.08
CA HIS A 64 3.73 8.38 3.19
C HIS A 64 4.67 9.56 2.91
N PRO A 65 5.93 9.57 3.42
CA PRO A 65 6.89 10.59 3.02
C PRO A 65 6.93 10.78 1.50
N GLY A 66 6.92 12.03 1.05
CA GLY A 66 6.87 12.37 -0.37
C GLY A 66 5.52 12.15 -1.07
N HIS A 67 4.44 11.96 -0.31
CA HIS A 67 3.09 11.79 -0.82
C HIS A 67 2.11 12.74 -0.16
N GLY A 68 1.02 13.04 -0.87
CA GLY A 68 -0.11 13.79 -0.36
C GLY A 68 0.27 15.09 0.34
N ARG A 69 -0.05 15.21 1.61
CA ARG A 69 0.17 16.40 2.46
C ARG A 69 1.40 16.29 3.36
N SER A 70 2.17 15.19 3.29
CA SER A 70 3.47 15.08 3.96
C SER A 70 4.49 16.04 3.34
N THR A 71 5.41 16.57 4.14
CA THR A 71 6.20 17.76 3.75
C THR A 71 7.44 17.48 2.89
N GLN A 72 7.81 16.21 2.69
CA GLN A 72 8.91 15.85 1.81
C GLN A 72 8.57 16.18 0.34
N PRO A 73 9.58 16.46 -0.51
CA PRO A 73 9.34 16.62 -1.95
C PRO A 73 8.62 15.41 -2.54
N GLN A 74 7.71 15.67 -3.47
CA GLN A 74 6.91 14.61 -4.12
C GLN A 74 7.79 13.48 -4.67
N GLY A 75 7.47 12.25 -4.31
CA GLY A 75 8.18 11.04 -4.74
C GLY A 75 9.56 10.85 -4.11
N HIS A 76 9.86 11.57 -3.02
CA HIS A 76 11.09 11.43 -2.26
C HIS A 76 10.79 11.03 -0.83
N PHE A 77 11.24 9.85 -0.38
CA PHE A 77 10.99 9.41 0.98
C PHE A 77 11.93 10.08 1.98
N GLN A 78 13.23 9.81 1.84
CA GLN A 78 14.32 10.36 2.65
C GLN A 78 15.61 10.37 1.83
N ASP A 79 16.62 11.12 2.26
CA ASP A 79 17.92 11.10 1.59
C ASP A 79 18.62 9.75 1.78
N GLU A 80 18.44 9.10 2.94
CA GLU A 80 18.98 7.77 3.26
C GLU A 80 17.93 6.88 3.94
N ASN A 81 18.00 5.58 3.69
CA ASN A 81 17.14 4.56 4.32
C ASN A 81 15.63 4.83 4.21
N GLY A 82 15.17 5.48 3.13
CA GLY A 82 13.79 5.96 2.99
C GLY A 82 12.75 4.85 3.10
N TRP A 83 13.02 3.64 2.56
CA TRP A 83 12.11 2.52 2.72
C TRP A 83 11.93 2.10 4.19
N SER A 84 13.03 1.91 4.91
CA SER A 84 12.97 1.55 6.32
C SER A 84 12.28 2.62 7.16
N SER A 85 12.61 3.90 6.93
CA SER A 85 11.97 5.03 7.61
C SER A 85 10.47 5.08 7.36
N THR A 86 10.02 4.75 6.14
CA THR A 86 8.58 4.71 5.81
C THR A 86 7.87 3.55 6.52
N VAL A 87 8.55 2.41 6.71
CA VAL A 87 8.02 1.31 7.54
C VAL A 87 7.94 1.72 9.01
N GLU A 88 8.93 2.46 9.53
CA GLU A 88 8.88 3.01 10.90
C GLU A 88 7.78 4.07 11.06
N ASP A 89 7.51 4.88 10.02
CA ASP A 89 6.38 5.81 10.01
C ASP A 89 5.04 5.08 10.09
N LEU A 90 4.91 3.97 9.37
CA LEU A 90 3.73 3.10 9.49
C LEU A 90 3.63 2.48 10.89
N HIS A 91 4.76 2.04 11.47
CA HIS A 91 4.80 1.50 12.83
C HIS A 91 4.40 2.55 13.87
N ALA A 92 4.86 3.78 13.74
CA ALA A 92 4.47 4.88 14.62
C ALA A 92 2.95 5.16 14.54
N LEU A 93 2.35 5.12 13.34
CA LEU A 93 0.90 5.28 13.18
C LEU A 93 0.13 4.12 13.82
N VAL A 94 0.58 2.89 13.61
CA VAL A 94 -0.01 1.68 14.25
C VAL A 94 0.05 1.80 15.77
N GLY A 95 1.18 2.22 16.33
CA GLY A 95 1.34 2.45 17.77
C GLY A 95 0.42 3.56 18.31
N GLN A 96 0.27 4.66 17.56
CA GLN A 96 -0.68 5.74 17.93
C GLN A 96 -2.13 5.25 17.89
N ALA A 97 -2.50 4.48 16.86
CA ALA A 97 -3.85 3.91 16.74
C ALA A 97 -4.15 2.94 17.88
N ALA A 98 -3.21 2.05 18.22
CA ALA A 98 -3.33 1.14 19.36
C ALA A 98 -3.46 1.90 20.70
N GLY A 99 -2.65 2.94 20.91
CA GLY A 99 -2.69 3.76 22.12
C GLY A 99 -3.99 4.54 22.29
N ARG A 100 -4.64 4.95 21.19
CA ARG A 100 -5.96 5.62 21.23
C ARG A 100 -7.11 4.63 21.50
N HIS A 101 -6.91 3.36 21.23
CA HIS A 101 -7.94 2.30 21.36
C HIS A 101 -7.37 1.07 22.08
N PRO A 102 -6.99 1.19 23.36
CA PRO A 102 -6.34 0.10 24.08
C PRO A 102 -7.21 -1.16 24.14
N GLY A 103 -6.59 -2.31 23.92
CA GLY A 103 -7.25 -3.63 23.95
C GLY A 103 -8.18 -3.95 22.78
N LYS A 104 -8.27 -3.09 21.76
CA LYS A 104 -9.06 -3.37 20.56
C LYS A 104 -8.26 -4.17 19.53
N PRO A 105 -8.87 -5.13 18.81
CA PRO A 105 -8.22 -5.78 17.69
C PRO A 105 -7.72 -4.76 16.65
N LEU A 106 -6.49 -4.97 16.17
CA LEU A 106 -5.78 -4.03 15.31
C LEU A 106 -5.38 -4.70 14.00
N TYR A 107 -5.81 -4.14 12.89
CA TYR A 107 -5.59 -4.67 11.55
C TYR A 107 -4.76 -3.70 10.71
N LEU A 108 -4.04 -4.25 9.74
CA LEU A 108 -3.31 -3.49 8.72
C LEU A 108 -3.84 -3.85 7.32
N LEU A 109 -4.17 -2.85 6.51
CA LEU A 109 -4.45 -3.02 5.09
C LEU A 109 -3.41 -2.25 4.29
N GLY A 110 -2.69 -2.91 3.40
CA GLY A 110 -1.79 -2.25 2.46
C GLY A 110 -2.27 -2.41 1.03
N HIS A 111 -2.34 -1.31 0.28
CA HIS A 111 -2.65 -1.33 -1.15
C HIS A 111 -1.41 -1.06 -1.99
N SER A 112 -1.15 -1.86 -3.04
CA SER A 112 -0.04 -1.66 -3.96
C SER A 112 1.30 -1.51 -3.23
N MET A 113 2.02 -0.39 -3.38
CA MET A 113 3.22 -0.07 -2.60
C MET A 113 2.97 -0.21 -1.09
N GLY A 114 1.80 0.20 -0.59
CA GLY A 114 1.40 -0.01 0.79
C GLY A 114 1.34 -1.50 1.18
N SER A 115 1.01 -2.40 0.25
CA SER A 115 1.08 -3.84 0.50
C SER A 115 2.52 -4.34 0.60
N PHE A 116 3.46 -3.70 -0.10
CA PHE A 116 4.89 -4.00 0.01
C PHE A 116 5.45 -3.53 1.35
N LEU A 117 5.08 -2.30 1.78
CA LEU A 117 5.38 -1.78 3.11
C LEU A 117 4.79 -2.68 4.21
N SER A 118 3.54 -3.13 4.04
CA SER A 118 2.90 -4.07 4.96
C SER A 118 3.64 -5.40 5.07
N ARG A 119 4.19 -5.93 3.98
CA ARG A 119 5.01 -7.16 4.03
C ARG A 119 6.33 -6.95 4.78
N SER A 120 7.00 -5.81 4.60
CA SER A 120 8.16 -5.42 5.42
C SER A 120 7.75 -5.21 6.88
N TYR A 121 6.59 -4.63 7.14
CA TYR A 121 6.00 -4.46 8.47
C TYR A 121 5.73 -5.82 9.15
N LEU A 122 5.06 -6.73 8.46
CA LEU A 122 4.76 -8.07 8.98
C LEU A 122 6.00 -8.82 9.42
N ALA A 123 7.09 -8.69 8.66
CA ALA A 123 8.36 -9.34 8.98
C ALA A 123 9.08 -8.74 10.19
N ARG A 124 8.75 -7.50 10.61
CA ARG A 124 9.37 -6.78 11.72
C ARG A 124 8.45 -6.69 12.94
N TYR A 125 7.17 -6.41 12.73
CA TYR A 125 6.20 -5.99 13.75
C TYR A 125 4.89 -6.74 13.71
N GLY A 126 4.77 -7.80 12.91
CA GLY A 126 3.52 -8.52 12.65
C GLY A 126 2.82 -9.05 13.92
N ALA A 127 3.56 -9.33 14.99
CA ALA A 127 3.00 -9.81 16.26
C ALA A 127 2.08 -8.81 16.97
N SER A 128 2.09 -7.54 16.58
CA SER A 128 1.21 -6.51 17.14
C SER A 128 -0.17 -6.45 16.47
N LEU A 129 -0.40 -7.23 15.42
CA LEU A 129 -1.62 -7.19 14.62
C LEU A 129 -2.54 -8.39 14.93
N SER A 130 -3.84 -8.15 14.76
CA SER A 130 -4.88 -9.19 14.77
C SER A 130 -5.15 -9.77 13.38
N GLY A 131 -4.74 -9.07 12.32
CA GLY A 131 -4.83 -9.55 10.94
C GLY A 131 -4.28 -8.54 9.93
N CYS A 132 -4.02 -8.99 8.70
CA CYS A 132 -3.50 -8.12 7.64
C CYS A 132 -4.15 -8.41 6.29
N VAL A 133 -4.47 -7.33 5.55
CA VAL A 133 -4.96 -7.40 4.17
C VAL A 133 -3.88 -6.86 3.23
N LEU A 134 -3.44 -7.68 2.28
CA LEU A 134 -2.50 -7.32 1.22
C LEU A 134 -3.28 -7.14 -0.09
N CYS A 135 -3.62 -5.89 -0.42
CA CYS A 135 -4.43 -5.55 -1.58
C CYS A 135 -3.54 -5.17 -2.78
N GLY A 136 -3.79 -5.75 -3.96
CA GLY A 136 -3.06 -5.41 -5.19
C GLY A 136 -1.54 -5.66 -5.10
N THR A 137 -1.14 -6.73 -4.40
CA THR A 137 0.28 -7.04 -4.15
C THR A 137 0.93 -7.77 -5.32
N MET A 138 2.25 -7.59 -5.51
CA MET A 138 3.03 -8.31 -6.53
C MET A 138 3.77 -9.52 -5.93
N GLY A 139 4.04 -10.51 -6.76
CA GLY A 139 4.94 -11.62 -6.46
C GLY A 139 6.40 -11.30 -6.80
N LYS A 140 7.15 -12.31 -7.30
CA LYS A 140 8.50 -12.13 -7.81
C LYS A 140 8.50 -11.26 -9.06
N ASN A 141 9.37 -10.24 -9.08
CA ASN A 141 9.57 -9.40 -10.24
C ASN A 141 11.06 -9.39 -10.64
N PRO A 142 11.44 -9.98 -11.77
CA PRO A 142 12.83 -10.07 -12.21
C PRO A 142 13.44 -8.72 -12.59
N GLY A 143 12.64 -7.69 -12.80
CA GLY A 143 13.11 -6.32 -13.09
C GLY A 143 13.62 -5.56 -11.87
N VAL A 144 13.32 -5.99 -10.65
CA VAL A 144 13.70 -5.30 -9.41
C VAL A 144 15.21 -5.10 -9.28
N PRO A 145 16.10 -6.10 -9.49
CA PRO A 145 17.54 -5.88 -9.40
C PRO A 145 18.08 -4.84 -10.40
N LEU A 146 17.56 -4.84 -11.62
CA LEU A 146 17.92 -3.86 -12.63
C LEU A 146 17.43 -2.47 -12.25
N GLY A 147 16.19 -2.33 -11.80
CA GLY A 147 15.63 -1.07 -11.30
C GLY A 147 16.45 -0.49 -10.15
N LEU A 148 16.88 -1.33 -9.20
CA LEU A 148 17.75 -0.93 -8.10
C LEU A 148 19.12 -0.46 -8.60
N ALA A 149 19.76 -1.17 -9.54
CA ALA A 149 21.05 -0.78 -10.09
C ALA A 149 20.98 0.57 -10.81
N LEU A 150 19.95 0.77 -11.67
CA LEU A 150 19.74 2.00 -12.41
C LEU A 150 19.43 3.19 -11.49
N SER A 151 18.58 3.00 -10.48
CA SER A 151 18.26 4.07 -9.52
C SER A 151 19.48 4.48 -8.68
N ARG A 152 20.30 3.51 -8.23
CA ARG A 152 21.58 3.78 -7.54
C ARG A 152 22.56 4.54 -8.43
N LEU A 153 22.68 4.15 -9.70
CA LEU A 153 23.54 4.86 -10.66
C LEU A 153 23.06 6.30 -10.86
N GLN A 154 21.74 6.49 -11.04
CA GLN A 154 21.19 7.84 -11.18
C GLN A 154 21.40 8.69 -9.93
N CYS A 155 21.21 8.13 -8.73
CA CYS A 155 21.51 8.81 -7.47
C CYS A 155 22.98 9.25 -7.39
N LYS A 156 23.92 8.39 -7.82
CA LYS A 156 25.36 8.71 -7.82
C LYS A 156 25.72 9.82 -8.81
N VAL A 157 25.11 9.83 -10.00
CA VAL A 157 25.47 10.75 -11.08
C VAL A 157 24.74 12.09 -10.99
N LYS A 158 23.43 12.07 -10.64
CA LYS A 158 22.55 13.26 -10.67
C LYS A 158 22.02 13.66 -9.30
N GLY A 159 22.37 12.91 -8.25
CA GLY A 159 21.85 13.08 -6.88
C GLY A 159 20.51 12.40 -6.64
N PRO A 160 20.18 12.05 -5.36
CA PRO A 160 19.00 11.30 -5.00
C PRO A 160 17.69 12.07 -5.25
N ARG A 161 17.71 13.41 -5.23
CA ARG A 161 16.54 14.26 -5.47
C ARG A 161 16.27 14.53 -6.95
N SER A 162 17.10 14.00 -7.86
CA SER A 162 16.87 14.12 -9.31
C SER A 162 15.61 13.36 -9.73
N GLN A 163 14.88 13.89 -10.72
CA GLN A 163 13.64 13.24 -11.20
C GLN A 163 13.91 11.91 -11.89
N GLY A 164 13.21 10.87 -11.46
CA GLY A 164 13.32 9.50 -11.96
C GLY A 164 12.41 9.19 -13.16
N LYS A 165 12.25 10.12 -14.13
CA LYS A 165 11.32 9.94 -15.27
C LYS A 165 11.56 8.66 -16.07
N LEU A 166 12.83 8.34 -16.37
CA LEU A 166 13.16 7.10 -17.08
C LEU A 166 12.82 5.86 -16.23
N LEU A 167 13.11 5.91 -14.94
CA LEU A 167 12.77 4.83 -14.01
C LEU A 167 11.25 4.63 -13.93
N SER A 168 10.48 5.73 -13.96
CA SER A 168 9.01 5.69 -14.02
C SER A 168 8.52 4.96 -15.27
N VAL A 169 9.02 5.34 -16.45
CA VAL A 169 8.64 4.68 -17.71
C VAL A 169 8.93 3.19 -17.67
N LEU A 170 10.08 2.78 -17.14
CA LEU A 170 10.46 1.38 -17.04
C LEU A 170 9.62 0.62 -16.00
N ALA A 171 9.28 1.25 -14.87
CA ALA A 171 8.49 0.62 -13.79
C ALA A 171 7.06 0.31 -14.21
N PHE A 172 6.45 1.15 -15.06
CA PHE A 172 5.05 1.00 -15.52
C PHE A 172 4.91 0.50 -16.96
N ALA A 173 6.04 0.16 -17.61
CA ALA A 173 6.03 -0.34 -18.97
C ALA A 173 5.11 -1.57 -19.12
N GLY A 174 4.20 -1.52 -20.08
CA GLY A 174 3.30 -2.64 -20.41
C GLY A 174 2.06 -2.79 -19.53
N TYR A 175 1.83 -1.94 -18.50
CA TYR A 175 0.66 -2.09 -17.64
C TYR A 175 -0.68 -1.94 -18.38
N ASN A 176 -0.75 -1.09 -19.40
CA ASN A 176 -1.93 -0.98 -20.28
C ASN A 176 -1.94 -1.99 -21.45
N GLY A 177 -0.95 -2.87 -21.58
CA GLY A 177 -0.76 -3.72 -22.76
C GLY A 177 -1.90 -4.67 -23.09
N LYS A 178 -2.75 -5.01 -22.10
CA LYS A 178 -3.96 -5.84 -22.31
C LYS A 178 -5.26 -5.04 -22.33
N ILE A 179 -5.19 -3.71 -22.28
CA ILE A 179 -6.37 -2.84 -22.27
C ILE A 179 -6.63 -2.32 -23.66
N ASN A 180 -7.80 -2.66 -24.20
CA ASN A 180 -8.22 -2.12 -25.48
C ASN A 180 -8.65 -0.67 -25.31
N ARG A 181 -8.06 0.27 -26.07
CA ARG A 181 -8.36 1.71 -26.05
C ARG A 181 -8.33 2.30 -24.63
N PRO A 182 -7.15 2.31 -23.96
CA PRO A 182 -7.04 2.85 -22.61
C PRO A 182 -7.41 4.35 -22.59
N VAL A 183 -8.21 4.76 -21.60
CA VAL A 183 -8.67 6.17 -21.45
C VAL A 183 -7.50 7.14 -21.23
N ASN A 184 -6.45 6.68 -20.56
CA ASN A 184 -5.19 7.38 -20.36
C ASN A 184 -4.08 6.38 -19.92
N GLU A 185 -2.89 6.88 -19.56
CA GLU A 185 -1.77 6.06 -19.09
C GLU A 185 -2.04 5.30 -17.78
N PHE A 186 -3.05 5.69 -17.01
CA PHE A 186 -3.45 5.09 -15.74
C PHE A 186 -4.65 4.13 -15.87
N ALA A 187 -5.06 3.77 -17.08
CA ALA A 187 -6.20 2.88 -17.28
C ALA A 187 -6.08 1.52 -16.57
N TRP A 188 -4.85 1.07 -16.31
CA TRP A 188 -4.58 -0.16 -15.56
C TRP A 188 -5.04 -0.11 -14.09
N LEU A 189 -5.36 1.07 -13.54
CA LEU A 189 -5.81 1.23 -12.16
C LEU A 189 -7.22 0.68 -11.93
N SER A 190 -8.17 1.02 -12.83
CA SER A 190 -9.58 0.64 -12.66
C SER A 190 -10.27 0.43 -14.00
N THR A 191 -11.33 -0.39 -14.02
CA THR A 191 -12.24 -0.53 -15.16
C THR A 191 -13.18 0.69 -15.29
N VAL A 192 -13.26 1.52 -14.25
CA VAL A 192 -14.06 2.76 -14.24
C VAL A 192 -13.21 3.91 -14.78
N ASP A 193 -13.47 4.30 -16.02
CA ASP A 193 -12.73 5.38 -16.71
C ASP A 193 -12.65 6.69 -15.91
N GLN A 194 -13.70 7.04 -15.17
CA GLN A 194 -13.71 8.25 -14.36
C GLN A 194 -12.67 8.21 -13.25
N VAL A 195 -12.50 7.08 -12.58
CA VAL A 195 -11.43 6.87 -11.56
C VAL A 195 -10.04 7.15 -12.15
N CYS A 196 -9.79 6.66 -13.37
CA CYS A 196 -8.52 6.88 -14.06
C CYS A 196 -8.33 8.36 -14.49
N ARG A 197 -9.42 9.03 -14.88
CA ARG A 197 -9.41 10.48 -15.20
C ARG A 197 -9.17 11.33 -13.95
N ASP A 198 -9.85 11.04 -12.85
CA ASP A 198 -9.70 11.74 -11.57
C ASP A 198 -8.28 11.57 -11.01
N TYR A 199 -7.73 10.34 -11.07
CA TYR A 199 -6.34 10.09 -10.69
C TYR A 199 -5.35 10.92 -11.51
N LYS A 200 -5.55 11.03 -12.83
CA LYS A 200 -4.70 11.84 -13.71
C LYS A 200 -4.84 13.34 -13.46
N ALA A 201 -6.02 13.80 -13.07
CA ALA A 201 -6.31 15.22 -12.83
C ALA A 201 -5.84 15.68 -11.44
N ASP A 202 -5.64 14.76 -10.50
CA ASP A 202 -5.20 15.08 -9.15
C ASP A 202 -3.69 15.36 -9.11
N PRO A 203 -3.25 16.59 -8.73
CA PRO A 203 -1.83 16.93 -8.66
C PRO A 203 -1.05 16.15 -7.60
N LEU A 204 -1.76 15.50 -6.66
CA LEU A 204 -1.18 14.63 -5.64
C LEU A 204 -1.12 13.15 -6.06
N CYS A 205 -1.50 12.85 -7.32
CA CYS A 205 -1.48 11.50 -7.89
C CYS A 205 -0.61 11.43 -9.15
N GLY A 206 -0.15 10.23 -9.51
CA GLY A 206 0.50 9.94 -10.78
C GLY A 206 1.88 10.58 -11.00
N PHE A 207 2.46 11.20 -10.00
CA PHE A 207 3.79 11.84 -10.11
C PHE A 207 4.93 10.81 -10.14
N PRO A 208 6.01 11.08 -10.91
CA PRO A 208 7.19 10.24 -10.89
C PRO A 208 7.96 10.41 -9.58
N PHE A 209 8.52 9.31 -9.06
CA PHE A 209 9.43 9.39 -7.93
C PHE A 209 10.77 10.02 -8.32
N THR A 210 11.49 10.54 -7.33
CA THR A 210 12.90 10.89 -7.46
C THR A 210 13.75 9.63 -7.64
N ALA A 211 15.01 9.79 -8.08
CA ALA A 211 15.95 8.67 -8.14
C ALA A 211 16.12 7.98 -6.77
N GLY A 212 16.15 8.78 -5.67
CA GLY A 212 16.17 8.28 -4.30
C GLY A 212 14.90 7.52 -3.95
N GLY A 213 13.71 8.04 -4.30
CA GLY A 213 12.45 7.36 -4.07
C GLY A 213 12.37 6.01 -4.79
N TYR A 214 12.83 5.92 -6.05
CA TYR A 214 12.94 4.64 -6.77
C TYR A 214 13.97 3.70 -6.14
N ARG A 215 15.14 4.22 -5.73
CA ARG A 215 16.16 3.42 -5.02
C ARG A 215 15.54 2.78 -3.78
N ASP A 216 14.80 3.55 -3.00
CA ASP A 216 14.19 3.10 -1.75
C ASP A 216 13.06 2.09 -2.01
N LEU A 217 12.19 2.36 -2.99
CA LEU A 217 11.18 1.40 -3.44
C LEU A 217 11.80 0.07 -3.88
N PHE A 218 12.80 0.10 -4.78
CA PHE A 218 13.45 -1.13 -5.24
C PHE A 218 14.24 -1.83 -4.14
N THR A 219 14.80 -1.08 -3.17
CA THR A 219 15.42 -1.68 -1.97
C THR A 219 14.39 -2.47 -1.18
N GLY A 220 13.24 -1.88 -0.87
CA GLY A 220 12.14 -2.58 -0.20
C GLY A 220 11.63 -3.80 -0.99
N LEU A 221 11.49 -3.66 -2.30
CA LEU A 221 11.09 -4.78 -3.15
C LEU A 221 12.10 -5.94 -3.10
N THR A 222 13.42 -5.70 -2.98
CA THR A 222 14.39 -6.80 -2.82
C THR A 222 14.19 -7.56 -1.52
N GLU A 223 13.69 -6.91 -0.45
CA GLU A 223 13.42 -7.57 0.82
C GLU A 223 12.25 -8.55 0.73
N ILE A 224 11.26 -8.25 -0.12
CA ILE A 224 9.96 -8.93 -0.12
C ILE A 224 9.64 -9.77 -1.39
N THR A 225 10.44 -9.68 -2.45
CA THR A 225 10.19 -10.42 -3.72
C THR A 225 10.72 -11.85 -3.73
N GLY A 226 10.89 -12.47 -2.56
CA GLY A 226 11.25 -13.88 -2.36
C GLY A 226 10.56 -14.44 -1.12
N PRO A 227 10.72 -15.74 -0.81
CA PRO A 227 10.01 -16.36 0.32
C PRO A 227 10.60 -16.00 1.70
N GLN A 228 11.76 -15.32 1.75
CA GLN A 228 12.53 -15.16 2.99
C GLN A 228 11.81 -14.31 4.05
N TRP A 229 11.13 -13.22 3.63
CA TRP A 229 10.39 -12.36 4.53
C TRP A 229 9.23 -13.12 5.21
N ALA A 230 8.55 -14.04 4.49
CA ALA A 230 7.42 -14.80 5.00
C ALA A 230 7.80 -15.68 6.20
N ARG A 231 9.06 -16.11 6.30
CA ARG A 231 9.57 -16.90 7.45
C ARG A 231 9.53 -16.12 8.77
N LYS A 232 9.56 -14.78 8.71
CA LYS A 232 9.55 -13.88 9.87
C LYS A 232 8.13 -13.49 10.30
N VAL A 233 7.12 -13.79 9.50
CA VAL A 233 5.71 -13.47 9.79
C VAL A 233 5.20 -14.42 10.89
N PRO A 234 4.43 -13.92 11.88
CA PRO A 234 3.74 -14.76 12.86
C PRO A 234 2.86 -15.81 12.17
N LYS A 235 2.89 -17.06 12.67
CA LYS A 235 2.31 -18.19 11.95
C LYS A 235 0.80 -18.30 12.08
N ASP A 236 0.27 -17.76 13.15
CA ASP A 236 -1.13 -17.68 13.53
C ASP A 236 -1.82 -16.38 13.11
N LEU A 237 -1.08 -15.44 12.50
CA LEU A 237 -1.66 -14.18 12.03
C LEU A 237 -2.52 -14.40 10.78
N PRO A 238 -3.82 -14.06 10.81
CA PRO A 238 -4.69 -14.11 9.63
C PRO A 238 -4.24 -13.12 8.55
N ILE A 239 -4.10 -13.58 7.32
CA ILE A 239 -3.67 -12.76 6.18
C ILE A 239 -4.58 -13.00 4.99
N LEU A 240 -5.22 -11.93 4.51
CA LEU A 240 -5.98 -11.92 3.25
C LEU A 240 -5.15 -11.29 2.14
N LEU A 241 -5.01 -11.98 1.02
CA LEU A 241 -4.57 -11.39 -0.24
C LEU A 241 -5.81 -11.11 -1.10
N ALA A 242 -6.03 -9.83 -1.44
CA ALA A 242 -7.17 -9.39 -2.25
C ALA A 242 -6.67 -8.66 -3.50
N ALA A 243 -7.10 -9.04 -4.69
CA ALA A 243 -6.66 -8.40 -5.94
C ALA A 243 -7.65 -8.63 -7.08
N GLY A 244 -7.64 -7.74 -8.07
CA GLY A 244 -8.28 -8.01 -9.35
C GLY A 244 -7.48 -9.03 -10.17
N ASP A 245 -8.14 -9.93 -10.89
CA ASP A 245 -7.47 -10.88 -11.78
C ASP A 245 -7.04 -10.25 -13.11
N ALA A 246 -7.47 -9.01 -13.38
CA ALA A 246 -7.01 -8.19 -14.50
C ALA A 246 -5.92 -7.16 -14.09
N ASP A 247 -5.41 -7.22 -12.85
CA ASP A 247 -4.36 -6.34 -12.32
C ASP A 247 -2.97 -6.71 -12.89
N PRO A 248 -2.31 -5.82 -13.69
CA PRO A 248 -0.97 -6.09 -14.23
C PRO A 248 0.12 -6.08 -13.16
N VAL A 249 -0.05 -5.32 -12.05
CA VAL A 249 0.92 -5.28 -10.92
C VAL A 249 1.01 -6.66 -10.27
N GLY A 250 -0.12 -7.29 -10.04
CA GLY A 250 -0.23 -8.65 -9.54
C GLY A 250 0.00 -9.74 -10.59
N ALA A 251 0.52 -9.38 -11.78
CA ALA A 251 0.69 -10.32 -12.90
C ALA A 251 -0.58 -11.13 -13.17
N TYR A 252 -1.72 -10.44 -13.16
CA TYR A 252 -3.04 -11.03 -13.45
C TYR A 252 -3.41 -12.17 -12.47
N GLY A 253 -3.28 -11.90 -11.16
CA GLY A 253 -3.60 -12.82 -10.07
C GLY A 253 -2.46 -13.78 -9.70
N LYS A 254 -1.44 -13.96 -10.54
CA LYS A 254 -0.31 -14.88 -10.26
C LYS A 254 0.55 -14.39 -9.10
N GLY A 255 0.76 -13.08 -8.98
CA GLY A 255 1.55 -12.47 -7.91
C GLY A 255 0.95 -12.70 -6.52
N PRO A 256 -0.30 -12.32 -6.26
CA PRO A 256 -0.97 -12.64 -5.00
C PRO A 256 -0.97 -14.13 -4.67
N ALA A 257 -1.25 -15.00 -5.65
CA ALA A 257 -1.20 -16.45 -5.45
C ALA A 257 0.19 -16.94 -5.04
N GLN A 258 1.25 -16.39 -5.63
CA GLN A 258 2.64 -16.71 -5.27
C GLN A 258 2.98 -16.24 -3.84
N VAL A 259 2.52 -15.06 -3.44
CA VAL A 259 2.71 -14.54 -2.08
C VAL A 259 1.98 -15.41 -1.06
N ALA A 260 0.74 -15.82 -1.35
CA ALA A 260 0.01 -16.76 -0.50
C ALA A 260 0.76 -18.11 -0.37
N ALA A 261 1.32 -18.62 -1.47
CA ALA A 261 2.12 -19.84 -1.43
C ALA A 261 3.39 -19.68 -0.56
N TRP A 262 4.07 -18.54 -0.61
CA TRP A 262 5.24 -18.27 0.25
C TRP A 262 4.87 -18.24 1.75
N LEU A 263 3.75 -17.60 2.09
CA LEU A 263 3.26 -17.54 3.47
C LEU A 263 2.91 -18.93 4.00
N ARG A 264 2.14 -19.72 3.23
CA ARG A 264 1.78 -21.10 3.59
C ARG A 264 3.01 -21.99 3.71
N ALA A 265 3.96 -21.91 2.77
CA ALA A 265 5.21 -22.65 2.82
C ALA A 265 6.11 -22.24 4.00
N ALA A 266 5.95 -21.03 4.52
CA ALA A 266 6.62 -20.55 5.73
C ALA A 266 5.93 -21.00 7.03
N GLY A 267 4.79 -21.70 6.94
CA GLY A 267 4.03 -22.23 8.07
C GLY A 267 2.89 -21.32 8.56
N CYS A 268 2.52 -20.24 7.83
CA CYS A 268 1.36 -19.46 8.19
C CYS A 268 0.08 -20.29 7.94
N THR A 269 -0.79 -20.38 8.97
CA THR A 269 -1.96 -21.29 8.98
C THR A 269 -3.21 -20.65 8.41
N GLU A 270 -3.36 -19.33 8.54
CA GLU A 270 -4.56 -18.58 8.13
C GLU A 270 -4.20 -17.62 6.99
N VAL A 271 -4.18 -18.13 5.76
CA VAL A 271 -3.84 -17.36 4.56
C VAL A 271 -4.94 -17.54 3.51
N ASP A 272 -5.72 -16.48 3.31
CA ASP A 272 -6.78 -16.42 2.32
C ASP A 272 -6.32 -15.72 1.04
N LEU A 273 -6.88 -16.13 -0.09
CA LEU A 273 -6.69 -15.49 -1.38
C LEU A 273 -8.05 -15.25 -2.03
N LYS A 274 -8.37 -13.99 -2.28
CA LYS A 274 -9.57 -13.58 -3.01
C LYS A 274 -9.19 -12.81 -4.27
N LEU A 275 -9.50 -13.39 -5.42
CA LEU A 275 -9.37 -12.72 -6.71
C LEU A 275 -10.75 -12.28 -7.21
N TYR A 276 -10.84 -11.02 -7.65
CA TYR A 276 -12.05 -10.43 -8.20
C TYR A 276 -12.00 -10.47 -9.72
N PRO A 277 -12.91 -11.23 -10.37
CA PRO A 277 -12.90 -11.41 -11.81
C PRO A 277 -13.08 -10.10 -12.57
N GLY A 278 -12.21 -9.85 -13.54
CA GLY A 278 -12.25 -8.68 -14.43
C GLY A 278 -11.85 -7.37 -13.78
N LEU A 279 -11.66 -7.29 -12.47
CA LEU A 279 -11.21 -6.06 -11.81
C LEU A 279 -9.72 -5.82 -12.01
N ARG A 280 -9.35 -4.53 -12.07
CA ARG A 280 -7.97 -4.09 -12.20
C ARG A 280 -7.33 -3.83 -10.82
N HIS A 281 -6.38 -2.93 -10.76
CA HIS A 281 -5.51 -2.74 -9.61
C HIS A 281 -6.21 -2.19 -8.36
N GLU A 282 -7.07 -1.18 -8.55
CA GLU A 282 -7.73 -0.48 -7.43
C GLU A 282 -9.12 -1.06 -7.12
N ILE A 283 -9.17 -2.26 -6.56
CA ILE A 283 -10.45 -2.94 -6.28
C ILE A 283 -11.39 -2.14 -5.36
N LEU A 284 -10.86 -1.21 -4.56
CA LEU A 284 -11.64 -0.29 -3.70
C LEU A 284 -12.28 0.85 -4.49
N ASN A 285 -11.91 1.04 -5.76
CA ASN A 285 -12.41 2.11 -6.65
C ASN A 285 -13.08 1.57 -7.92
N GLU A 286 -13.42 0.28 -7.93
CA GLU A 286 -14.08 -0.38 -9.05
C GLU A 286 -15.61 -0.18 -9.03
N HIS A 287 -16.28 -0.50 -10.14
CA HIS A 287 -17.73 -0.40 -10.25
C HIS A 287 -18.50 -1.18 -9.18
N CYS A 288 -17.93 -2.29 -8.70
CA CYS A 288 -18.49 -3.12 -7.65
C CYS A 288 -17.84 -2.88 -6.26
N LYS A 289 -17.24 -1.68 -6.02
CA LYS A 289 -16.55 -1.36 -4.75
C LYS A 289 -17.38 -1.69 -3.51
N GLY A 290 -18.71 -1.54 -3.59
CA GLY A 290 -19.60 -1.89 -2.47
C GLY A 290 -19.51 -3.36 -2.06
N GLN A 291 -19.40 -4.29 -3.02
CA GLN A 291 -19.20 -5.72 -2.73
C GLN A 291 -17.80 -5.96 -2.15
N VAL A 292 -16.77 -5.31 -2.70
CA VAL A 292 -15.40 -5.42 -2.17
C VAL A 292 -15.33 -4.93 -0.72
N TYR A 293 -16.01 -3.82 -0.41
CA TYR A 293 -16.09 -3.28 0.96
C TYR A 293 -16.76 -4.27 1.92
N GLN A 294 -17.85 -4.90 1.50
CA GLN A 294 -18.55 -5.91 2.32
C GLN A 294 -17.68 -7.14 2.54
N ASP A 295 -17.00 -7.64 1.50
CA ASP A 295 -16.12 -8.80 1.60
C ASP A 295 -14.97 -8.56 2.58
N LEU A 296 -14.32 -7.38 2.48
CA LEU A 296 -13.25 -6.99 3.40
C LEU A 296 -13.76 -6.81 4.82
N LEU A 297 -14.96 -6.19 4.99
CA LEU A 297 -15.59 -6.05 6.29
C LEU A 297 -15.87 -7.42 6.92
N GLN A 298 -16.47 -8.35 6.17
CA GLN A 298 -16.78 -9.69 6.68
C GLN A 298 -15.51 -10.42 7.11
N TRP A 299 -14.44 -10.33 6.31
CA TRP A 299 -13.17 -10.94 6.69
C TRP A 299 -12.60 -10.30 7.98
N LEU A 300 -12.58 -8.98 8.09
CA LEU A 300 -12.12 -8.25 9.29
C LEU A 300 -12.99 -8.53 10.54
N LEU A 301 -14.26 -8.87 10.37
CA LEU A 301 -15.15 -9.22 11.49
C LEU A 301 -14.97 -10.67 11.94
N ALA A 302 -14.54 -11.56 11.05
CA ALA A 302 -14.37 -12.99 11.33
C ALA A 302 -13.05 -13.31 12.05
N HIS A 303 -12.05 -12.42 11.95
CA HIS A 303 -10.72 -12.55 12.54
C HIS A 303 -10.45 -11.43 13.54
#